data_2646a43398ea9ad1f399938fc8c6c1c4
#
_entry.id   2646a43398ea9ad1f399938fc8c6c1c4
#
_cell.length_a   1.000
_cell.length_b   1.000
_cell.length_c   1.000
_cell.angle_alpha   90.00
_cell.angle_beta   90.00
_cell.angle_gamma   90.00
#
_symmetry.space_group_name_H-M   'P 1'
#
loop_
_entity.id
_entity.type
_entity.pdbx_description
1 polymer ?
#
loop_
_entity_poly.entity_id
_entity_poly.type
_entity_poly.pdbx_seq_one_letter_code
_entity_poly.pdbx_strand_id
1 'polypeptide(L)'
;MEKKIYNIVAINPGSTSTKFGFYHNCEKVFIENIYHKKDELAQFGSIQEQLSYRKLLVENRCACNGVNLQEVDAFVGRGGGLLPSTSGVYCINDKIIYDCETAASGIHHPALLASQIARQLANKYDAKAYIVNPPDTDEFQDLARVTGIKGIYRDSHVHCLNQKEVARRYCLEKGITYNESNFII
;
A
#
# COMPACT_ATOMS: atom_id res chain seq x y z
N MET A 1 -23.32 -10.69 -20.30
CA MET A 1 -22.42 -9.53 -20.23
C MET A 1 -21.05 -10.07 -19.82
N GLU A 2 -20.04 -9.94 -20.66
CA GLU A 2 -18.67 -10.29 -20.27
C GLU A 2 -18.24 -9.40 -19.11
N LYS A 3 -17.67 -9.99 -18.07
CA LYS A 3 -17.21 -9.29 -16.89
C LYS A 3 -15.93 -8.54 -17.27
N LYS A 4 -15.94 -7.22 -17.21
CA LYS A 4 -14.76 -6.40 -17.51
C LYS A 4 -13.57 -6.86 -16.66
N ILE A 5 -12.45 -7.12 -17.30
CA ILE A 5 -11.17 -7.41 -16.63
C ILE A 5 -10.47 -6.08 -16.40
N TYR A 6 -10.07 -5.84 -15.15
CA TYR A 6 -9.27 -4.68 -14.76
C TYR A 6 -7.83 -5.11 -14.50
N ASN A 7 -6.91 -4.39 -15.11
CA ASN A 7 -5.47 -4.55 -14.94
C ASN A 7 -4.99 -3.64 -13.80
N ILE A 8 -4.46 -4.22 -12.75
CA ILE A 8 -4.10 -3.48 -11.53
C ILE A 8 -2.64 -3.73 -11.17
N VAL A 9 -1.88 -2.66 -10.94
CA VAL A 9 -0.53 -2.72 -10.36
C VAL A 9 -0.59 -2.24 -8.92
N ALA A 10 -0.27 -3.12 -7.97
CA ALA A 10 -0.19 -2.79 -6.55
C ALA A 10 1.28 -2.62 -6.13
N ILE A 11 1.59 -1.55 -5.37
CA ILE A 11 2.96 -1.11 -5.05
C ILE A 11 3.10 -0.91 -3.55
N ASN A 12 4.10 -1.54 -2.95
CA ASN A 12 4.39 -1.49 -1.51
C ASN A 12 5.89 -1.25 -1.26
N PRO A 13 6.34 0.01 -1.16
CA PRO A 13 7.70 0.34 -0.79
C PRO A 13 7.92 0.10 0.71
N GLY A 14 8.93 -0.71 1.03
CA GLY A 14 9.39 -0.95 2.39
C GLY A 14 10.79 -0.37 2.62
N SER A 15 11.32 -0.50 3.83
CA SER A 15 12.62 0.05 4.21
C SER A 15 13.77 -0.51 3.37
N THR A 16 13.75 -1.81 3.10
CA THR A 16 14.83 -2.53 2.40
C THR A 16 14.39 -3.15 1.09
N SER A 17 13.14 -2.96 0.69
CA SER A 17 12.62 -3.54 -0.56
C SER A 17 11.47 -2.73 -1.12
N THR A 18 11.16 -2.97 -2.40
CA THR A 18 9.92 -2.53 -3.04
C THR A 18 9.22 -3.76 -3.57
N LYS A 19 8.10 -4.11 -2.95
CA LYS A 19 7.23 -5.18 -3.44
C LYS A 19 6.16 -4.59 -4.35
N PHE A 20 5.91 -5.24 -5.46
CA PHE A 20 4.80 -4.89 -6.33
C PHE A 20 4.21 -6.15 -6.96
N GLY A 21 2.99 -6.05 -7.47
CA GLY A 21 2.34 -7.16 -8.14
C GLY A 21 1.36 -6.67 -9.19
N PHE A 22 1.15 -7.51 -10.19
CA PHE A 22 0.18 -7.29 -11.25
C PHE A 22 -0.97 -8.28 -11.13
N TYR A 23 -2.17 -7.80 -11.34
CA TYR A 23 -3.41 -8.53 -11.12
C TYR A 23 -4.40 -8.29 -12.26
N HIS A 24 -5.14 -9.34 -12.62
CA HIS A 24 -6.36 -9.27 -13.41
C HIS A 24 -7.56 -9.41 -12.46
N ASN A 25 -8.24 -8.32 -12.14
CA ASN A 25 -9.24 -8.27 -11.07
C ASN A 25 -8.63 -8.76 -9.72
N CYS A 26 -9.14 -9.89 -9.18
CA CYS A 26 -8.65 -10.52 -7.96
C CYS A 26 -7.58 -11.60 -8.23
N GLU A 27 -7.31 -11.94 -9.48
CA GLU A 27 -6.34 -12.97 -9.84
C GLU A 27 -4.94 -12.38 -9.90
N LYS A 28 -4.05 -12.98 -9.14
CA LYS A 28 -2.63 -12.64 -9.15
C LYS A 28 -1.96 -13.18 -10.41
N VAL A 29 -1.44 -12.28 -11.25
CA VAL A 29 -0.59 -12.68 -12.39
C VAL A 29 0.83 -12.93 -11.90
N PHE A 30 1.44 -11.95 -11.22
CA PHE A 30 2.72 -12.14 -10.53
C PHE A 30 2.86 -11.19 -9.34
N ILE A 31 3.81 -11.51 -8.46
CA ILE A 31 4.33 -10.61 -7.42
C ILE A 31 5.85 -10.68 -7.47
N GLU A 32 6.48 -9.52 -7.36
CA GLU A 32 7.92 -9.40 -7.26
C GLU A 32 8.31 -8.56 -6.05
N ASN A 33 9.44 -8.91 -5.43
CA ASN A 33 10.02 -8.14 -4.33
C ASN A 33 11.45 -7.76 -4.71
N ILE A 34 11.66 -6.48 -4.99
CA ILE A 34 12.96 -5.92 -5.32
C ILE A 34 13.66 -5.54 -4.02
N TYR A 35 14.73 -6.24 -3.68
CA TYR A 35 15.57 -5.92 -2.54
C TYR A 35 16.58 -4.83 -2.92
N HIS A 36 16.70 -3.82 -2.07
CA HIS A 36 17.66 -2.73 -2.22
C HIS A 36 18.88 -2.99 -1.34
N LYS A 37 20.05 -2.89 -1.93
CA LYS A 37 21.30 -2.95 -1.16
C LYS A 37 21.43 -1.71 -0.28
N LYS A 38 22.03 -1.87 0.88
CA LYS A 38 22.23 -0.76 1.82
C LYS A 38 23.01 0.40 1.17
N ASP A 39 24.01 0.09 0.37
CA ASP A 39 24.85 1.07 -0.31
C ASP A 39 24.07 1.81 -1.43
N GLU A 40 23.11 1.15 -2.07
CA GLU A 40 22.21 1.78 -3.04
C GLU A 40 21.30 2.82 -2.37
N LEU A 41 20.75 2.48 -1.19
CA LEU A 41 19.87 3.39 -0.46
C LEU A 41 20.66 4.51 0.24
N ALA A 42 21.91 4.28 0.62
CA ALA A 42 22.76 5.27 1.26
C ALA A 42 23.15 6.45 0.34
N GLN A 43 22.93 6.33 -0.98
CA GLN A 43 23.16 7.41 -1.94
C GLN A 43 22.10 8.53 -1.86
N PHE A 44 20.96 8.25 -1.21
CA PHE A 44 19.86 9.20 -1.07
C PHE A 44 19.92 9.87 0.31
N GLY A 45 19.89 11.19 0.33
CA GLY A 45 19.89 11.98 1.55
C GLY A 45 18.56 11.94 2.31
N SER A 46 17.48 11.54 1.64
CA SER A 46 16.14 11.43 2.21
C SER A 46 15.32 10.31 1.58
N ILE A 47 14.20 9.97 2.22
CA ILE A 47 13.23 9.01 1.67
C ILE A 47 12.64 9.56 0.36
N GLN A 48 12.33 10.85 0.30
CA GLN A 48 11.73 11.48 -0.87
C GLN A 48 12.63 11.40 -2.12
N GLU A 49 13.94 11.47 -1.95
CA GLU A 49 14.88 11.31 -3.07
C GLU A 49 14.85 9.91 -3.70
N GLN A 50 14.37 8.91 -2.98
CA GLN A 50 14.22 7.54 -3.50
C GLN A 50 12.99 7.39 -4.44
N LEU A 51 12.12 8.40 -4.55
CA LEU A 51 10.86 8.32 -5.31
C LEU A 51 11.09 7.91 -6.77
N SER A 52 11.92 8.67 -7.48
CA SER A 52 12.20 8.42 -8.90
C SER A 52 12.89 7.08 -9.13
N TYR A 53 13.84 6.72 -8.27
CA TYR A 53 14.54 5.45 -8.30
C TYR A 53 13.58 4.27 -8.17
N ARG A 54 12.74 4.27 -7.13
CA ARG A 54 11.79 3.18 -6.88
C ARG A 54 10.69 3.10 -7.95
N LYS A 55 10.21 4.24 -8.43
CA LYS A 55 9.25 4.30 -9.55
C LYS A 55 9.82 3.64 -10.81
N LEU A 56 11.03 4.03 -11.20
CA LEU A 56 11.70 3.50 -12.39
C LEU A 56 11.92 1.97 -12.28
N LEU A 57 12.28 1.48 -11.11
CA LEU A 57 12.40 0.04 -10.87
C LEU A 57 11.07 -0.69 -11.11
N VAL A 58 9.97 -0.18 -10.58
CA VAL A 58 8.63 -0.78 -10.79
C VAL A 58 8.28 -0.76 -12.28
N GLU A 59 8.48 0.35 -12.99
CA GLU A 59 8.23 0.44 -14.44
C GLU A 59 9.03 -0.59 -15.23
N ASN A 60 10.35 -0.64 -15.01
CA ASN A 60 11.25 -1.54 -15.73
C ASN A 60 10.89 -3.02 -15.45
N ARG A 61 10.59 -3.35 -14.19
CA ARG A 61 10.26 -4.74 -13.83
C ARG A 61 8.89 -5.14 -14.36
N CYS A 62 7.90 -4.26 -14.39
CA CYS A 62 6.63 -4.50 -15.08
C CYS A 62 6.88 -4.81 -16.57
N ALA A 63 7.67 -3.99 -17.26
CA ALA A 63 8.00 -4.22 -18.67
C ALA A 63 8.75 -5.55 -18.88
N CYS A 64 9.73 -5.87 -18.03
CA CYS A 64 10.44 -7.16 -18.08
C CYS A 64 9.53 -8.38 -17.89
N ASN A 65 8.44 -8.22 -17.13
CA ASN A 65 7.41 -9.26 -16.95
C ASN A 65 6.30 -9.21 -18.01
N GLY A 66 6.47 -8.44 -19.09
CA GLY A 66 5.53 -8.39 -20.20
C GLY A 66 4.26 -7.58 -19.94
N VAL A 67 4.24 -6.77 -18.88
CA VAL A 67 3.09 -5.89 -18.60
C VAL A 67 3.12 -4.67 -19.50
N ASN A 68 2.09 -4.48 -20.30
CA ASN A 68 1.86 -3.24 -21.01
C ASN A 68 1.24 -2.21 -20.05
N LEU A 69 2.06 -1.26 -19.59
CA LEU A 69 1.62 -0.24 -18.63
C LEU A 69 0.54 0.71 -19.19
N GLN A 70 0.39 0.80 -20.51
CA GLN A 70 -0.69 1.56 -21.15
C GLN A 70 -2.07 0.91 -21.00
N GLU A 71 -2.09 -0.39 -20.66
CA GLU A 71 -3.32 -1.15 -20.46
C GLU A 71 -3.68 -1.30 -18.97
N VAL A 72 -2.94 -0.66 -18.09
CA VAL A 72 -3.21 -0.67 -16.65
C VAL A 72 -4.36 0.28 -16.33
N ASP A 73 -5.44 -0.23 -15.75
CA ASP A 73 -6.60 0.56 -15.34
C ASP A 73 -6.36 1.31 -14.02
N ALA A 74 -5.56 0.72 -13.11
CA ALA A 74 -5.29 1.33 -11.81
C ALA A 74 -3.91 1.00 -11.23
N PHE A 75 -3.27 2.01 -10.66
CA PHE A 75 -2.11 1.88 -9.79
C PHE A 75 -2.54 2.04 -8.34
N VAL A 76 -2.21 1.07 -7.49
CA VAL A 76 -2.62 1.05 -6.09
C VAL A 76 -1.40 1.12 -5.19
N GLY A 77 -1.30 2.20 -4.42
CA GLY A 77 -0.29 2.33 -3.38
C GLY A 77 -0.74 1.62 -2.10
N ARG A 78 0.09 0.73 -1.58
CA ARG A 78 -0.01 0.30 -0.19
C ARG A 78 0.84 1.25 0.63
N GLY A 79 0.24 2.40 0.96
CA GLY A 79 0.89 3.51 1.65
C GLY A 79 0.93 3.35 3.16
N GLY A 80 1.45 4.37 3.82
CA GLY A 80 1.50 4.52 5.27
C GLY A 80 2.18 5.84 5.62
N GLY A 81 2.09 6.26 6.88
CA GLY A 81 2.55 7.56 7.34
C GLY A 81 1.60 8.70 6.97
N LEU A 82 0.34 8.37 6.68
CA LEU A 82 -0.73 9.32 6.48
C LEU A 82 -1.36 9.75 7.81
N LEU A 83 -2.19 10.76 7.77
CA LEU A 83 -3.08 11.09 8.89
C LEU A 83 -4.10 9.95 9.09
N PRO A 84 -4.57 9.73 10.33
CA PRO A 84 -5.56 8.71 10.62
C PRO A 84 -6.78 8.79 9.72
N SER A 85 -7.22 7.65 9.19
CA SER A 85 -8.35 7.55 8.28
C SER A 85 -9.24 6.37 8.64
N THR A 86 -10.47 6.33 8.17
CA THR A 86 -11.31 5.14 8.22
C THR A 86 -10.84 4.10 7.19
N SER A 87 -11.28 2.85 7.34
CA SER A 87 -11.05 1.83 6.31
C SER A 87 -11.75 2.18 5.01
N GLY A 88 -11.12 1.86 3.89
CA GLY A 88 -11.70 2.12 2.58
C GLY A 88 -10.70 2.20 1.43
N VAL A 89 -11.25 2.53 0.28
CA VAL A 89 -10.50 2.80 -0.95
C VAL A 89 -10.59 4.29 -1.23
N TYR A 90 -9.45 4.96 -1.32
CA TYR A 90 -9.37 6.39 -1.56
C TYR A 90 -8.70 6.68 -2.89
N CYS A 91 -9.30 7.54 -3.71
CA CYS A 91 -8.59 8.13 -4.85
C CYS A 91 -7.44 8.99 -4.30
N ILE A 92 -6.24 8.80 -4.84
CA ILE A 92 -5.09 9.61 -4.43
C ILE A 92 -5.27 11.02 -4.99
N ASN A 93 -5.56 11.96 -4.11
CA ASN A 93 -5.72 13.38 -4.40
C ASN A 93 -4.49 14.19 -3.97
N ASP A 94 -4.50 15.48 -4.24
CA ASP A 94 -3.38 16.37 -3.93
C ASP A 94 -3.11 16.50 -2.43
N LYS A 95 -4.16 16.36 -1.60
CA LYS A 95 -4.01 16.35 -0.13
C LYS A 95 -3.21 15.13 0.35
N ILE A 96 -3.51 13.94 -0.17
CA ILE A 96 -2.76 12.71 0.15
C ILE A 96 -1.30 12.84 -0.31
N ILE A 97 -1.06 13.42 -1.48
CA ILE A 97 0.30 13.66 -1.97
C ILE A 97 1.04 14.63 -1.06
N TYR A 98 0.43 15.75 -0.72
CA TYR A 98 1.01 16.74 0.21
C TYR A 98 1.35 16.10 1.57
N ASP A 99 0.46 15.31 2.15
CA ASP A 99 0.70 14.63 3.42
C ASP A 99 1.87 13.62 3.33
N CYS A 100 2.01 12.93 2.18
CA CYS A 100 3.13 12.04 1.94
C CYS A 100 4.46 12.79 1.77
N GLU A 101 4.47 13.92 1.06
CA GLU A 101 5.66 14.72 0.79
C GLU A 101 6.19 15.40 2.06
N THR A 102 5.28 15.87 2.91
CA THR A 102 5.60 16.58 4.15
C THR A 102 5.74 15.67 5.36
N ALA A 103 5.45 14.36 5.21
CA ALA A 103 5.32 13.43 6.33
C ALA A 103 4.40 13.99 7.44
N ALA A 104 3.20 14.43 7.07
CA ALA A 104 2.27 15.18 7.92
C ALA A 104 1.90 14.46 9.23
N SER A 105 2.00 13.14 9.29
CA SER A 105 1.84 12.33 10.52
C SER A 105 3.08 12.31 11.41
N GLY A 106 4.20 12.88 10.98
CA GLY A 106 5.50 12.77 11.65
C GLY A 106 6.21 11.44 11.41
N ILE A 107 5.62 10.51 10.65
CA ILE A 107 6.21 9.20 10.33
C ILE A 107 7.06 9.31 9.07
N HIS A 108 8.37 9.10 9.20
CA HIS A 108 9.32 9.07 8.09
C HIS A 108 9.60 7.61 7.68
N HIS A 109 8.80 7.09 6.75
CA HIS A 109 8.93 5.71 6.27
C HIS A 109 8.74 5.63 4.74
N PRO A 110 9.46 4.75 4.01
CA PRO A 110 9.31 4.61 2.55
C PRO A 110 7.88 4.31 2.07
N ALA A 111 6.99 3.84 2.93
CA ALA A 111 5.58 3.68 2.62
C ALA A 111 4.91 4.99 2.14
N LEU A 112 5.43 6.18 2.53
CA LEU A 112 5.01 7.49 2.01
C LEU A 112 5.16 7.60 0.49
N LEU A 113 6.09 6.86 -0.10
CA LEU A 113 6.34 6.87 -1.54
C LEU A 113 5.28 6.09 -2.33
N ALA A 114 4.51 5.20 -1.70
CA ALA A 114 3.56 4.34 -2.40
C ALA A 114 2.48 5.14 -3.14
N SER A 115 1.86 6.10 -2.47
CA SER A 115 0.85 6.98 -3.06
C SER A 115 1.44 7.87 -4.14
N GLN A 116 2.65 8.38 -3.92
CA GLN A 116 3.35 9.24 -4.88
C GLN A 116 3.72 8.47 -6.15
N ILE A 117 4.28 7.25 -6.03
CA ILE A 117 4.59 6.37 -7.16
C ILE A 117 3.32 6.04 -7.94
N ALA A 118 2.25 5.60 -7.24
CA ALA A 118 0.98 5.24 -7.86
C ALA A 118 0.38 6.44 -8.62
N ARG A 119 0.41 7.65 -8.06
CA ARG A 119 -0.09 8.87 -8.71
C ARG A 119 0.73 9.24 -9.95
N GLN A 120 2.07 9.19 -9.85
CA GLN A 120 2.94 9.52 -10.98
C GLN A 120 2.80 8.53 -12.13
N LEU A 121 2.67 7.22 -11.83
CA LEU A 121 2.42 6.20 -12.85
C LEU A 121 1.03 6.37 -13.47
N ALA A 122 0.01 6.59 -12.68
CA ALA A 122 -1.34 6.83 -13.16
C ALA A 122 -1.42 8.05 -14.10
N ASN A 123 -0.76 9.15 -13.74
CA ASN A 123 -0.70 10.33 -14.61
C ASN A 123 0.05 10.06 -15.92
N LYS A 124 1.13 9.25 -15.87
CA LYS A 124 1.93 8.91 -17.06
C LYS A 124 1.20 8.00 -18.04
N TYR A 125 0.38 7.08 -17.53
CA TYR A 125 -0.27 6.02 -18.31
C TYR A 125 -1.79 6.20 -18.43
N ASP A 126 -2.32 7.38 -18.09
CA ASP A 126 -3.77 7.72 -18.14
C ASP A 126 -4.66 6.72 -17.37
N ALA A 127 -4.19 6.30 -16.22
CA ALA A 127 -4.87 5.35 -15.34
C ALA A 127 -5.42 6.02 -14.08
N LYS A 128 -6.02 5.24 -13.17
CA LYS A 128 -6.46 5.72 -11.85
C LYS A 128 -5.41 5.42 -10.78
N ALA A 129 -5.35 6.26 -9.76
CA ALA A 129 -4.48 6.06 -8.60
C ALA A 129 -5.30 5.91 -7.33
N TYR A 130 -5.06 4.83 -6.59
CA TYR A 130 -5.76 4.54 -5.34
C TYR A 130 -4.80 4.18 -4.21
N ILE A 131 -5.26 4.43 -2.98
CA ILE A 131 -4.72 3.85 -1.76
C ILE A 131 -5.82 3.03 -1.09
N VAL A 132 -5.47 1.87 -0.55
CA VAL A 132 -6.43 0.93 0.04
C VAL A 132 -5.97 0.56 1.43
N ASN A 133 -6.82 0.81 2.41
CA ASN A 133 -6.61 0.42 3.80
C ASN A 133 -5.16 0.64 4.28
N PRO A 134 -4.67 1.89 4.31
CA PRO A 134 -3.31 2.17 4.76
C PRO A 134 -3.12 1.72 6.22
N PRO A 135 -1.88 1.49 6.68
CA PRO A 135 -1.61 1.15 8.08
C PRO A 135 -2.12 2.18 9.10
N ASP A 136 -2.34 3.40 8.65
CA ASP A 136 -2.87 4.51 9.44
C ASP A 136 -4.40 4.49 9.56
N THR A 137 -5.05 3.43 9.07
CA THR A 137 -6.48 3.22 9.28
C THR A 137 -6.75 3.02 10.76
N ASP A 138 -7.55 3.92 11.33
CA ASP A 138 -7.89 3.93 12.75
C ASP A 138 -9.31 3.40 12.96
N GLU A 139 -9.39 2.15 13.41
CA GLU A 139 -10.62 1.47 13.82
C GLU A 139 -10.62 1.14 15.33
N PHE A 140 -9.78 1.81 16.11
CA PHE A 140 -9.72 1.59 17.54
C PHE A 140 -11.01 2.07 18.22
N GLN A 141 -11.56 1.22 19.06
CA GLN A 141 -12.54 1.62 20.06
C GLN A 141 -11.85 2.43 21.16
N ASP A 142 -12.55 3.33 21.84
CA ASP A 142 -12.00 4.19 22.89
C ASP A 142 -11.27 3.38 23.98
N LEU A 143 -11.82 2.23 24.35
CA LEU A 143 -11.18 1.35 25.34
C LEU A 143 -9.82 0.80 24.86
N ALA A 144 -9.66 0.57 23.57
CA ALA A 144 -8.39 0.09 23.00
C ALA A 144 -7.29 1.16 22.98
N ARG A 145 -7.67 2.45 23.11
CA ARG A 145 -6.72 3.58 23.19
C ARG A 145 -6.10 3.72 24.58
N VAL A 146 -6.73 3.18 25.61
CA VAL A 146 -6.26 3.33 26.99
C VAL A 146 -4.94 2.58 27.18
N THR A 147 -3.97 3.27 27.81
CA THR A 147 -2.70 2.69 28.24
C THR A 147 -2.65 2.59 29.75
N GLY A 148 -1.62 1.97 30.32
CA GLY A 148 -1.38 1.97 31.77
C GLY A 148 -0.88 3.33 32.31
N ILE A 149 -0.69 4.35 31.47
CA ILE A 149 -0.13 5.66 31.86
C ILE A 149 -1.18 6.73 31.61
N LYS A 150 -1.49 7.50 32.67
CA LYS A 150 -2.46 8.58 32.61
C LYS A 150 -2.06 9.64 31.58
N GLY A 151 -2.99 9.98 30.65
CA GLY A 151 -2.79 10.99 29.62
C GLY A 151 -2.05 10.52 28.38
N ILE A 152 -1.63 9.26 28.32
CA ILE A 152 -1.03 8.64 27.11
C ILE A 152 -2.03 7.67 26.51
N TYR A 153 -2.35 7.87 25.24
CA TYR A 153 -3.29 7.07 24.46
C TYR A 153 -2.57 6.42 23.27
N ARG A 154 -3.10 5.30 22.81
CA ARG A 154 -2.58 4.60 21.61
C ARG A 154 -3.12 5.28 20.36
N ASP A 155 -2.25 5.41 19.38
CA ASP A 155 -2.61 5.72 17.99
C ASP A 155 -2.58 4.45 17.14
N SER A 156 -3.40 4.41 16.10
CA SER A 156 -3.47 3.26 15.21
C SER A 156 -2.40 3.36 14.12
N HIS A 157 -1.34 2.55 14.27
CA HIS A 157 -0.31 2.33 13.25
C HIS A 157 -0.06 0.83 13.08
N VAL A 158 -1.13 0.09 12.79
CA VAL A 158 -1.13 -1.37 12.81
C VAL A 158 -1.64 -1.95 11.50
N HIS A 159 -1.24 -3.19 11.22
CA HIS A 159 -1.67 -3.92 10.03
C HIS A 159 -2.99 -4.69 10.23
N CYS A 160 -3.92 -4.19 11.05
CA CYS A 160 -5.12 -4.93 11.43
C CYS A 160 -5.99 -5.34 10.22
N LEU A 161 -6.12 -4.47 9.22
CA LEU A 161 -6.89 -4.79 8.02
C LEU A 161 -6.22 -5.86 7.15
N ASN A 162 -4.88 -5.89 7.10
CA ASN A 162 -4.15 -6.95 6.42
C ASN A 162 -4.33 -8.30 7.16
N GLN A 163 -4.30 -8.30 8.48
CA GLN A 163 -4.54 -9.50 9.30
C GLN A 163 -5.97 -10.02 9.09
N LYS A 164 -6.97 -9.14 9.15
CA LYS A 164 -8.38 -9.49 8.88
C LYS A 164 -8.55 -10.06 7.46
N GLU A 165 -7.90 -9.50 6.46
CA GLU A 165 -7.99 -9.99 5.07
C GLU A 165 -7.33 -11.37 4.90
N VAL A 166 -6.19 -11.60 5.52
CA VAL A 166 -5.53 -12.92 5.52
C VAL A 166 -6.46 -13.98 6.14
N ALA A 167 -7.09 -13.67 7.29
CA ALA A 167 -8.03 -14.57 7.92
C ALA A 167 -9.28 -14.83 7.05
N ARG A 168 -9.83 -13.78 6.40
CA ARG A 168 -10.97 -13.95 5.47
C ARG A 168 -10.61 -14.84 4.27
N ARG A 169 -9.44 -14.66 3.67
CA ARG A 169 -8.97 -15.50 2.56
C ARG A 169 -8.79 -16.94 2.99
N TYR A 170 -8.20 -17.15 4.14
CA TYR A 170 -8.08 -18.50 4.72
C TYR A 170 -9.47 -19.16 4.90
N CYS A 171 -10.45 -18.42 5.41
CA CYS A 171 -11.83 -18.92 5.55
C CYS A 171 -12.43 -19.32 4.20
N LEU A 172 -12.26 -18.48 3.18
CA LEU A 172 -12.73 -18.77 1.82
C LEU A 172 -12.08 -20.05 1.25
N GLU A 173 -10.76 -20.20 1.41
CA GLU A 173 -10.02 -21.37 0.94
C GLU A 173 -10.43 -22.66 1.67
N LYS A 174 -10.81 -22.56 2.95
CA LYS A 174 -11.22 -23.69 3.78
C LYS A 174 -12.72 -23.94 3.80
N GLY A 175 -13.53 -23.07 3.19
CA GLY A 175 -14.99 -23.17 3.22
C GLY A 175 -15.58 -22.99 4.61
N ILE A 176 -14.96 -22.17 5.48
CA ILE A 176 -15.42 -21.87 6.84
C ILE A 176 -15.88 -20.42 6.95
N THR A 177 -16.74 -20.12 7.93
CA THR A 177 -17.31 -18.80 8.15
C THR A 177 -16.38 -17.94 9.01
N TYR A 178 -15.95 -16.77 8.49
CA TYR A 178 -15.05 -15.86 9.19
C TYR A 178 -15.60 -15.41 10.56
N ASN A 179 -16.90 -15.04 10.63
CA ASN A 179 -17.51 -14.52 11.85
C ASN A 179 -17.76 -15.58 12.93
N GLU A 180 -17.65 -16.87 12.57
CA GLU A 180 -17.82 -18.02 13.49
C GLU A 180 -16.47 -18.64 13.86
N SER A 181 -15.37 -18.05 13.41
CA SER A 181 -14.03 -18.57 13.61
C SER A 181 -13.22 -17.68 14.56
N ASN A 182 -12.30 -18.31 15.31
CA ASN A 182 -11.35 -17.62 16.17
C ASN A 182 -9.94 -17.75 15.57
N PHE A 183 -9.24 -16.62 15.43
CA PHE A 183 -7.90 -16.56 14.86
C PHE A 183 -6.92 -15.93 15.83
N ILE A 184 -5.70 -16.47 15.82
CA ILE A 184 -4.51 -15.84 16.39
C ILE A 184 -3.58 -15.57 15.20
N ILE A 185 -3.23 -14.31 14.96
CA ILE A 185 -2.43 -13.86 13.81
C ILE A 185 -1.21 -13.09 14.33
#